data_dd63e70f15026e5d20128b14c96af22e
#
_entry.id   dd63e70f15026e5d20128b14c96af22e
#
_cell.length_a   1.000
_cell.length_b   1.000
_cell.length_c   1.000
_cell.angle_alpha   90.00
_cell.angle_beta   90.00
_cell.angle_gamma   90.00
#
_symmetry.space_group_name_H-M   'P 1'
#
loop_
_entity.id
_entity.type
_entity.pdbx_description
1 polymer ?
#
loop_
_entity_poly.entity_id
_entity_poly.type
_entity_poly.pdbx_seq_one_letter_code
_entity_poly.pdbx_strand_id
1 'polypeptide(L)'
;MSDPLLRELDHYVVLEPGGGDSILTAAETLIWLQRQLEAMAAPPEDLQGLGSVSLQAERLLETACQLELEPGRSVQWFAVRLEPPAGG
;
A
#
# COMPACT_ATOMS: atom_id res chain seq x y z
N MET A 1 4.77 21.92 5.10
CA MET A 1 4.71 21.31 3.75
C MET A 1 5.44 19.99 3.79
N SER A 2 4.79 18.95 3.29
CA SER A 2 5.43 17.66 3.26
C SER A 2 6.59 17.66 2.26
N ASP A 3 7.62 16.92 2.58
CA ASP A 3 8.78 16.85 1.71
C ASP A 3 8.59 15.67 0.76
N PRO A 4 8.35 15.92 -0.53
CA PRO A 4 8.16 14.83 -1.47
C PRO A 4 9.39 13.96 -1.65
N LEU A 5 10.59 14.48 -1.36
CA LEU A 5 11.79 13.67 -1.47
C LEU A 5 11.82 12.57 -0.42
N LEU A 6 11.34 12.85 0.79
CA LEU A 6 11.28 11.82 1.82
C LEU A 6 10.33 10.70 1.42
N ARG A 7 9.20 11.07 0.84
CA ARG A 7 8.22 10.08 0.40
C ARG A 7 8.75 9.27 -0.78
N GLU A 8 9.50 9.90 -1.66
CA GLU A 8 10.06 9.20 -2.82
C GLU A 8 11.15 8.20 -2.43
N LEU A 9 11.81 8.43 -1.31
CA LEU A 9 12.84 7.51 -0.83
C LEU A 9 12.26 6.26 -0.19
N ASP A 10 11.00 6.31 0.20
CA ASP A 10 10.36 5.16 0.83
C ASP A 10 9.88 4.17 -0.23
N HIS A 11 10.08 2.92 0.06
CA HIS A 11 9.58 1.83 -0.76
C HIS A 11 8.77 0.90 0.11
N TYR A 12 8.02 0.02 -0.53
CA TYR A 12 7.18 -0.93 0.17
C TYR A 12 7.41 -2.32 -0.39
N VAL A 13 7.53 -3.28 0.50
CA VAL A 13 7.46 -4.69 0.12
C VAL A 13 5.99 -5.07 0.16
N VAL A 14 5.47 -5.56 -0.96
CA VAL A 14 4.08 -6.00 -1.05
C VAL A 14 4.06 -7.50 -1.22
N LEU A 15 3.17 -8.16 -0.50
CA LEU A 15 3.04 -9.62 -0.50
C LEU A 15 1.64 -9.99 -0.96
N GLU A 16 1.56 -10.84 -1.96
CA GLU A 16 0.30 -11.24 -2.55
C GLU A 16 -0.07 -12.67 -2.13
N PRO A 17 -1.37 -13.02 -2.16
CA PRO A 17 -1.83 -14.33 -1.69
C PRO A 17 -1.18 -15.50 -2.41
N GLY A 18 -0.78 -15.30 -3.67
CA GLY A 18 -0.14 -16.36 -4.45
C GLY A 18 1.32 -16.59 -4.13
N GLY A 19 1.85 -15.90 -3.14
CA GLY A 19 3.23 -16.05 -2.72
C GLY A 19 4.20 -15.10 -3.41
N GLY A 20 3.70 -14.22 -4.29
CA GLY A 20 4.56 -13.24 -4.94
C GLY A 20 4.90 -12.10 -4.00
N ASP A 21 6.12 -11.60 -4.09
CA ASP A 21 6.50 -10.40 -3.38
C ASP A 21 7.22 -9.47 -4.35
N SER A 22 7.12 -8.19 -4.08
CA SER A 22 7.72 -7.16 -4.93
C SER A 22 8.06 -5.95 -4.08
N ILE A 23 9.02 -5.17 -4.56
CA ILE A 23 9.36 -3.90 -3.93
C ILE A 23 8.85 -2.81 -4.85
N LEU A 24 7.99 -1.95 -4.33
CA LEU A 24 7.37 -0.87 -5.09
C LEU A 24 7.68 0.46 -4.45
N THR A 25 7.69 1.52 -5.26
CA THR A 25 7.74 2.87 -4.71
C THR A 25 6.42 3.17 -4.01
N ALA A 26 6.37 4.27 -3.26
CA ALA A 26 5.13 4.69 -2.60
C ALA A 26 4.02 4.92 -3.65
N ALA A 27 4.35 5.58 -4.75
CA ALA A 27 3.36 5.84 -5.80
C ALA A 27 2.84 4.54 -6.42
N GLU A 28 3.74 3.61 -6.70
CA GLU A 28 3.34 2.31 -7.26
C GLU A 28 2.50 1.53 -6.27
N THR A 29 2.82 1.61 -4.99
CA THR A 29 2.05 0.92 -3.96
C THR A 29 0.64 1.46 -3.86
N LEU A 30 0.47 2.77 -3.96
CA LEU A 30 -0.85 3.37 -3.95
C LEU A 30 -1.69 2.88 -5.13
N ILE A 31 -1.10 2.81 -6.32
CA ILE A 31 -1.80 2.28 -7.49
C ILE A 31 -2.17 0.81 -7.28
N TRP A 32 -1.26 0.05 -6.73
CA TRP A 32 -1.49 -1.36 -6.45
C TRP A 32 -2.65 -1.54 -5.46
N LEU A 33 -2.67 -0.72 -4.39
CA LEU A 33 -3.76 -0.77 -3.42
C LEU A 33 -5.10 -0.37 -4.05
N GLN A 34 -5.09 0.63 -4.91
CA GLN A 34 -6.31 1.02 -5.61
C GLN A 34 -6.87 -0.14 -6.44
N ARG A 35 -6.00 -0.87 -7.11
CA ARG A 35 -6.42 -2.03 -7.90
C ARG A 35 -7.01 -3.13 -7.02
N GLN A 36 -6.42 -3.35 -5.84
CA GLN A 36 -6.96 -4.33 -4.90
C GLN A 36 -8.35 -3.92 -4.44
N LEU A 37 -8.52 -2.64 -4.10
CA LEU A 37 -9.82 -2.13 -3.66
C LEU A 37 -10.87 -2.21 -4.76
N GLU A 38 -10.49 -1.90 -5.99
CA GLU A 38 -11.41 -1.94 -7.12
C GLU A 38 -11.85 -3.36 -7.44
N ALA A 39 -11.01 -4.35 -7.16
CA ALA A 39 -11.34 -5.74 -7.40
C ALA A 39 -12.25 -6.34 -6.32
N MET A 40 -12.39 -5.66 -5.19
CA MET A 40 -13.24 -6.14 -4.10
C MET A 40 -14.70 -5.83 -4.39
N ALA A 41 -15.60 -6.68 -3.90
CA ALA A 41 -17.03 -6.45 -4.04
C ALA A 41 -17.45 -5.15 -3.33
N ALA A 42 -16.82 -4.86 -2.19
CA ALA A 42 -17.06 -3.64 -1.45
C ALA A 42 -15.81 -3.33 -0.63
N PRO A 43 -15.48 -2.05 -0.45
CA PRO A 43 -14.33 -1.71 0.39
C PRO A 43 -14.62 -2.01 1.86
N PRO A 44 -13.59 -2.10 2.71
CA PRO A 44 -13.78 -2.27 4.15
C PRO A 44 -14.66 -1.15 4.71
N GLU A 45 -15.40 -1.46 5.76
CA GLU A 45 -16.35 -0.51 6.33
C GLU A 45 -15.72 0.80 6.75
N ASP A 46 -14.54 0.75 7.32
CA ASP A 46 -13.85 1.97 7.78
C ASP A 46 -13.37 2.84 6.61
N LEU A 47 -13.39 2.34 5.41
CA LEU A 47 -13.00 3.10 4.22
C LEU A 47 -14.20 3.61 3.42
N GLN A 48 -15.39 3.09 3.69
CA GLN A 48 -16.57 3.43 2.89
C GLN A 48 -16.97 4.89 2.98
N GLY A 49 -16.58 5.56 4.05
CA GLY A 49 -16.87 6.98 4.20
C GLY A 49 -15.98 7.89 3.38
N LEU A 50 -14.92 7.34 2.78
CA LEU A 50 -14.03 8.13 1.95
C LEU A 50 -14.57 8.22 0.54
N GLY A 51 -14.42 9.37 -0.08
CA GLY A 51 -15.11 9.68 -1.32
C GLY A 51 -14.52 9.05 -2.57
N SER A 52 -13.34 8.46 -2.49
CA SER A 52 -12.72 7.88 -3.70
C SER A 52 -11.81 6.73 -3.31
N VAL A 53 -11.54 5.87 -4.30
CA VAL A 53 -10.62 4.75 -4.10
C VAL A 53 -9.20 5.25 -3.84
N SER A 54 -8.86 6.40 -4.40
CA SER A 54 -7.55 7.02 -4.15
C SER A 54 -7.38 7.36 -2.68
N LEU A 55 -8.37 7.98 -2.07
CA LEU A 55 -8.33 8.31 -0.64
C LEU A 55 -8.32 7.04 0.22
N GLN A 56 -9.05 6.03 -0.20
CA GLN A 56 -9.08 4.75 0.50
C GLN A 56 -7.69 4.12 0.50
N ALA A 57 -7.02 4.12 -0.64
CA ALA A 57 -5.67 3.57 -0.76
C ALA A 57 -4.69 4.33 0.12
N GLU A 58 -4.78 5.66 0.12
CA GLU A 58 -3.90 6.46 0.96
C GLU A 58 -4.12 6.18 2.44
N ARG A 59 -5.37 6.03 2.85
CA ARG A 59 -5.67 5.70 4.24
C ARG A 59 -5.08 4.35 4.62
N LEU A 60 -5.23 3.35 3.74
CA LEU A 60 -4.65 2.04 4.00
C LEU A 60 -3.14 2.11 4.12
N LEU A 61 -2.50 2.83 3.22
CA LEU A 61 -1.05 2.94 3.23
C LEU A 61 -0.53 3.54 4.54
N GLU A 62 -1.28 4.48 5.10
CA GLU A 62 -0.86 5.18 6.30
C GLU A 62 -1.21 4.47 7.59
N THR A 63 -2.31 3.71 7.60
CA THR A 63 -2.86 3.20 8.85
C THR A 63 -2.88 1.69 8.97
N ALA A 64 -2.55 0.96 7.92
CA ALA A 64 -2.64 -0.49 7.94
C ALA A 64 -1.44 -1.10 7.26
N CYS A 65 -1.31 -2.41 7.36
CA CYS A 65 -0.28 -3.17 6.65
C CYS A 65 -0.85 -4.42 5.99
N GLN A 66 -2.18 -4.53 5.97
CA GLN A 66 -2.82 -5.73 5.45
C GLN A 66 -4.24 -5.38 5.01
N LEU A 67 -4.69 -6.05 3.97
CA LEU A 67 -6.05 -5.91 3.46
C LEU A 67 -6.57 -7.29 3.08
N GLU A 68 -7.67 -7.68 3.69
CA GLU A 68 -8.31 -8.94 3.33
C GLU A 68 -9.19 -8.71 2.12
N LEU A 69 -8.88 -9.38 1.02
CA LEU A 69 -9.63 -9.25 -0.23
C LEU A 69 -10.90 -10.07 -0.21
N GLU A 70 -10.81 -11.25 0.37
CA GLU A 70 -11.92 -12.16 0.59
C GLU A 70 -11.49 -13.11 1.70
N PRO A 71 -12.40 -13.85 2.32
CA PRO A 71 -12.02 -14.73 3.41
C PRO A 71 -10.89 -15.66 3.02
N GLY A 72 -9.79 -15.62 3.78
CA GLY A 72 -8.63 -16.45 3.54
C GLY A 72 -7.67 -15.92 2.50
N ARG A 73 -7.93 -14.76 1.91
CA ARG A 73 -7.02 -14.14 0.94
C ARG A 73 -6.76 -12.71 1.32
N SER A 74 -5.53 -12.41 1.63
CA SER A 74 -5.16 -11.04 1.98
C SER A 74 -3.84 -10.65 1.34
N VAL A 75 -3.65 -9.34 1.20
CA VAL A 75 -2.39 -8.77 0.76
C VAL A 75 -1.79 -8.03 1.94
N GLN A 76 -0.47 -7.90 1.92
CA GLN A 76 0.26 -7.20 2.98
C GLN A 76 1.27 -6.26 2.35
N TRP A 77 1.65 -5.24 3.08
CA TRP A 77 2.68 -4.32 2.63
C TRP A 77 3.42 -3.77 3.83
N PHE A 78 4.72 -3.54 3.65
CA PHE A 78 5.58 -3.04 4.72
C PHE A 78 6.49 -1.97 4.16
N ALA A 79 6.56 -0.85 4.86
CA ALA A 79 7.45 0.23 4.47
C ALA A 79 8.90 -0.22 4.68
N VAL A 80 9.74 0.02 3.69
CA VAL A 80 11.17 -0.19 3.80
C VAL A 80 11.87 1.04 3.28
N ARG A 81 13.00 1.36 3.85
CA ARG A 81 13.78 2.49 3.39
C ARG A 81 15.04 1.96 2.73
N LEU A 82 15.16 2.24 1.45
CA LEU A 82 16.35 1.82 0.70
C LEU A 82 17.38 2.93 0.84
N GLU A 83 18.29 2.77 1.78
CA GLU A 83 19.33 3.76 2.03
C GLU A 83 20.65 3.30 1.39
N PRO A 84 21.45 4.26 0.92
CA PRO A 84 22.78 3.89 0.46
C PRO A 84 23.60 3.36 1.63
N PRO A 85 24.65 2.56 1.34
CA PRO A 85 25.51 2.05 2.40
C PRO A 85 26.06 3.17 3.29
N ALA A 86 26.24 2.86 4.56
CA ALA A 86 26.77 3.83 5.51
C ALA A 86 28.12 4.33 5.04
N GLY A 87 28.33 5.62 5.24
CA GLY A 87 29.57 6.25 4.80
C GLY A 87 29.54 6.67 3.37
N GLY A 88 28.52 6.28 2.67
CA GLY A 88 28.32 6.71 1.30
C GLY A 88 27.72 8.09 1.26
#